data_5f4f2a156eaebaf98cdba036602bdd5e
#
_entry.id   5f4f2a156eaebaf98cdba036602bdd5e
#
_cell.length_a   1.000
_cell.length_b   1.000
_cell.length_c   1.000
_cell.angle_alpha   90.00
_cell.angle_beta   90.00
_cell.angle_gamma   90.00
#
_symmetry.space_group_name_H-M   'P 1'
#
loop_
_entity.id
_entity.type
_entity.pdbx_description
1 polymer ?
#
loop_
_entity_poly.entity_id
_entity_poly.type
_entity_poly.pdbx_seq_one_letter_code
_entity_poly.pdbx_strand_id
1 'polypeptide(L)'
;MQKNTFEKYIAYLFAPVVISMGMVLLGYSPDHLSAAFVAIMVSIILIGTIIGVLPTISFIKGFHTGSLSAEHINQSETGDAWLMQISQKNFFGQKTLNQLYSVYCAKVSEQYNTGEIMNDIEDTFNEDVISVYNWRKVVSQVPSIMTSIGILGTFVGLLIGLREINFGTVELALESVSVLLTGVNIAFYTSIAGIILAVLFNLMNSVLQNVLTREMDLFTQSYHRYAIPSVEEQERHRNKKDAQRLVRLIDKMPGQITQGSLAMGQSGEPSSAESVLLPQIMEGLDKHEFAFYLQPKYDLNTRKIVGAEALARWNHPSYGLIPPSVFIPVLEKNGFITKLDQYLWEQLIIYLREELDKGNHPVPISINVTKTDLFALNVPQVLHDLLEKYQVPPTYLTAELDASTYLSARDFALQAEAQLKQRGICVTIDGFNKSMIGVDLANSTAGSMADTVKIDLRTMNRNNYKAELTDVLSYLGNKGLRVEAAGIESPEDMMLLRRNGCTCGQGFYLSEPVAFDVYEKLLGIKGHQV
;
A
#
# COMPACT_ATOMS: atom_id res chain seq x y z
N MET A 1 7.17 -25.56 -18.10
CA MET A 1 5.91 -26.26 -17.82
C MET A 1 6.07 -27.60 -17.10
N GLN A 2 6.97 -28.51 -17.49
CA GLN A 2 7.11 -29.84 -16.86
C GLN A 2 7.62 -29.86 -15.40
N LYS A 3 8.48 -28.91 -14.99
CA LYS A 3 9.01 -28.86 -13.61
C LYS A 3 7.94 -28.48 -12.56
N ASN A 4 6.95 -27.68 -12.96
CA ASN A 4 5.86 -27.22 -12.09
C ASN A 4 4.87 -28.33 -11.69
N THR A 5 4.63 -29.28 -12.58
CA THR A 5 3.70 -30.38 -12.34
C THR A 5 4.27 -31.37 -11.32
N PHE A 6 5.58 -31.63 -11.39
CA PHE A 6 6.27 -32.60 -10.52
C PHE A 6 6.26 -32.17 -9.04
N GLU A 7 6.53 -30.90 -8.74
CA GLU A 7 6.52 -30.39 -7.35
C GLU A 7 5.12 -30.43 -6.72
N LYS A 8 4.07 -30.18 -7.50
CA LYS A 8 2.68 -30.32 -7.04
C LYS A 8 2.35 -31.76 -6.67
N TYR A 9 2.76 -32.75 -7.50
CA TYR A 9 2.55 -34.17 -7.19
C TYR A 9 3.32 -34.63 -5.96
N ILE A 10 4.55 -34.15 -5.76
CA ILE A 10 5.33 -34.43 -4.55
C ILE A 10 4.59 -33.92 -3.31
N ALA A 11 4.09 -32.69 -3.31
CA ALA A 11 3.36 -32.13 -2.18
C ALA A 11 2.12 -32.97 -1.77
N TYR A 12 1.40 -33.54 -2.75
CA TYR A 12 0.24 -34.40 -2.46
C TYR A 12 0.63 -35.81 -1.94
N LEU A 13 1.81 -36.29 -2.29
CA LEU A 13 2.30 -37.62 -1.87
C LEU A 13 2.92 -37.59 -0.45
N PHE A 14 3.35 -36.42 0.05
CA PHE A 14 4.03 -36.36 1.35
C PHE A 14 3.12 -36.68 2.54
N ALA A 15 1.88 -36.24 2.57
CA ALA A 15 0.98 -36.49 3.70
C ALA A 15 0.71 -38.01 3.89
N PRO A 16 0.38 -38.80 2.85
CA PRO A 16 0.30 -40.24 2.97
C PRO A 16 1.60 -40.90 3.44
N VAL A 17 2.77 -40.42 2.98
CA VAL A 17 4.08 -40.97 3.38
C VAL A 17 4.33 -40.74 4.87
N VAL A 18 4.07 -39.57 5.41
CA VAL A 18 4.25 -39.26 6.83
C VAL A 18 3.33 -40.12 7.71
N ILE A 19 2.06 -40.23 7.30
CA ILE A 19 1.08 -41.07 8.01
C ILE A 19 1.48 -42.55 7.95
N SER A 20 1.88 -43.06 6.76
CA SER A 20 2.32 -44.43 6.59
C SER A 20 3.56 -44.74 7.44
N MET A 21 4.53 -43.81 7.52
CA MET A 21 5.70 -43.99 8.39
C MET A 21 5.28 -44.07 9.87
N GLY A 22 4.33 -43.23 10.30
CA GLY A 22 3.78 -43.31 11.66
C GLY A 22 3.12 -44.66 11.94
N MET A 23 2.35 -45.22 10.99
CA MET A 23 1.73 -46.54 11.12
C MET A 23 2.76 -47.68 11.14
N VAL A 24 3.83 -47.59 10.34
CA VAL A 24 4.95 -48.54 10.37
C VAL A 24 5.63 -48.49 11.73
N LEU A 25 5.99 -47.31 12.25
CA LEU A 25 6.57 -47.16 13.58
C LEU A 25 5.64 -47.73 14.67
N LEU A 26 4.33 -47.52 14.57
CA LEU A 26 3.37 -48.07 15.52
C LEU A 26 3.36 -49.60 15.48
N GLY A 27 3.40 -50.21 14.28
CA GLY A 27 3.41 -51.67 14.10
C GLY A 27 4.69 -52.35 14.57
N TYR A 28 5.82 -51.64 14.58
CA TYR A 28 7.13 -52.13 15.07
C TYR A 28 7.44 -51.74 16.51
N SER A 29 6.47 -51.21 17.25
CA SER A 29 6.68 -50.84 18.66
C SER A 29 7.02 -52.05 19.51
N PRO A 30 8.11 -51.97 20.32
CA PRO A 30 8.60 -53.12 21.08
C PRO A 30 7.68 -53.50 22.25
N ASP A 31 6.86 -52.60 22.73
CA ASP A 31 5.98 -52.76 23.88
C ASP A 31 4.75 -51.84 23.80
N HIS A 32 3.75 -52.10 24.67
CA HIS A 32 2.49 -51.33 24.71
C HIS A 32 2.67 -49.86 25.04
N LEU A 33 3.68 -49.51 25.84
CA LEU A 33 3.91 -48.13 26.25
C LEU A 33 4.52 -47.31 25.09
N SER A 34 5.53 -47.85 24.42
CA SER A 34 6.08 -47.27 23.18
C SER A 34 4.99 -47.09 22.12
N ALA A 35 4.12 -48.12 21.96
CA ALA A 35 2.99 -48.05 21.06
C ALA A 35 2.03 -46.88 21.42
N ALA A 36 1.75 -46.69 22.70
CA ALA A 36 0.89 -45.56 23.14
C ALA A 36 1.50 -44.19 22.82
N PHE A 37 2.81 -44.00 23.05
CA PHE A 37 3.48 -42.74 22.68
C PHE A 37 3.44 -42.51 21.16
N VAL A 38 3.74 -43.50 20.35
CA VAL A 38 3.68 -43.39 18.88
C VAL A 38 2.24 -43.15 18.41
N ALA A 39 1.25 -43.80 19.01
CA ALA A 39 -0.17 -43.57 18.67
C ALA A 39 -0.60 -42.11 18.95
N ILE A 40 -0.15 -41.53 20.04
CA ILE A 40 -0.38 -40.12 20.36
C ILE A 40 0.26 -39.23 19.27
N MET A 41 1.53 -39.49 18.90
CA MET A 41 2.23 -38.74 17.84
C MET A 41 1.49 -38.86 16.51
N VAL A 42 1.06 -40.04 16.09
CA VAL A 42 0.29 -40.26 14.86
C VAL A 42 -1.04 -39.50 14.91
N SER A 43 -1.73 -39.51 16.04
CA SER A 43 -2.99 -38.77 16.23
C SER A 43 -2.80 -37.27 16.03
N ILE A 44 -1.72 -36.70 16.55
CA ILE A 44 -1.40 -35.28 16.38
C ILE A 44 -1.05 -34.95 14.92
N ILE A 45 -0.31 -35.84 14.23
CA ILE A 45 -0.04 -35.71 12.81
C ILE A 45 -1.34 -35.71 11.99
N LEU A 46 -2.27 -36.62 12.32
CA LEU A 46 -3.58 -36.67 11.64
C LEU A 46 -4.37 -35.40 11.85
N ILE A 47 -4.41 -34.89 13.08
CA ILE A 47 -5.05 -33.59 13.39
C ILE A 47 -4.39 -32.45 12.62
N GLY A 48 -3.06 -32.35 12.63
CA GLY A 48 -2.30 -31.35 11.88
C GLY A 48 -2.53 -31.44 10.37
N THR A 49 -2.67 -32.66 9.85
CA THR A 49 -2.99 -32.89 8.44
C THR A 49 -4.40 -32.39 8.09
N ILE A 50 -5.39 -32.69 8.91
CA ILE A 50 -6.79 -32.27 8.69
C ILE A 50 -6.93 -30.74 8.78
N ILE A 51 -6.32 -30.12 9.78
CA ILE A 51 -6.51 -28.70 10.07
C ILE A 51 -5.65 -27.80 9.18
N GLY A 52 -4.46 -28.25 8.79
CA GLY A 52 -3.49 -27.42 8.07
C GLY A 52 -3.13 -27.92 6.67
N VAL A 53 -2.74 -29.19 6.54
CA VAL A 53 -2.24 -29.71 5.26
C VAL A 53 -3.35 -29.75 4.19
N LEU A 54 -4.52 -30.28 4.53
CA LEU A 54 -5.65 -30.36 3.59
C LEU A 54 -6.16 -28.96 3.16
N PRO A 55 -6.36 -27.98 4.05
CA PRO A 55 -6.66 -26.61 3.65
C PRO A 55 -5.58 -26.00 2.74
N THR A 56 -4.30 -26.18 3.08
CA THR A 56 -3.18 -25.67 2.26
C THR A 56 -3.22 -26.25 0.84
N ILE A 57 -3.45 -27.55 0.69
CA ILE A 57 -3.64 -28.21 -0.61
C ILE A 57 -4.84 -27.63 -1.36
N SER A 58 -5.95 -27.35 -0.65
CA SER A 58 -7.15 -26.74 -1.23
C SER A 58 -6.85 -25.34 -1.75
N PHE A 59 -6.07 -24.53 -1.02
CA PHE A 59 -5.65 -23.18 -1.45
C PHE A 59 -4.73 -23.26 -2.68
N ILE A 60 -3.74 -24.15 -2.70
CA ILE A 60 -2.87 -24.37 -3.86
C ILE A 60 -3.70 -24.63 -5.14
N LYS A 61 -4.71 -25.53 -5.04
CA LYS A 61 -5.63 -25.79 -6.16
C LYS A 61 -6.45 -24.56 -6.52
N GLY A 62 -6.93 -23.83 -5.51
CA GLY A 62 -7.70 -22.62 -5.71
C GLY A 62 -6.91 -21.53 -6.45
N PHE A 63 -5.70 -21.21 -6.01
CA PHE A 63 -4.85 -20.22 -6.68
C PHE A 63 -4.51 -20.63 -8.12
N HIS A 64 -4.23 -21.90 -8.37
CA HIS A 64 -4.03 -22.39 -9.72
C HIS A 64 -5.27 -22.19 -10.62
N THR A 65 -6.47 -22.50 -10.10
CA THR A 65 -7.72 -22.25 -10.81
C THR A 65 -7.94 -20.75 -11.04
N GLY A 66 -7.63 -19.92 -10.04
CA GLY A 66 -7.70 -18.47 -10.13
C GLY A 66 -6.79 -17.88 -11.22
N SER A 67 -5.55 -18.40 -11.36
CA SER A 67 -4.63 -18.00 -12.44
C SER A 67 -5.23 -18.30 -13.82
N LEU A 68 -5.80 -19.50 -14.01
CA LEU A 68 -6.47 -19.87 -15.26
C LEU A 68 -7.72 -19.00 -15.52
N SER A 69 -8.49 -18.70 -14.47
CA SER A 69 -9.66 -17.82 -14.59
C SER A 69 -9.26 -16.39 -14.99
N ALA A 70 -8.14 -15.88 -14.46
CA ALA A 70 -7.60 -14.57 -14.83
C ALA A 70 -7.18 -14.50 -16.31
N GLU A 71 -6.55 -15.56 -16.84
CA GLU A 71 -6.15 -15.65 -18.24
C GLU A 71 -7.33 -15.61 -19.25
N HIS A 72 -8.53 -15.95 -18.79
CA HIS A 72 -9.75 -15.92 -19.61
C HIS A 72 -10.46 -14.55 -19.61
N ILE A 73 -9.99 -13.58 -18.82
CA ILE A 73 -10.56 -12.23 -18.80
C ILE A 73 -10.12 -11.48 -20.05
N ASN A 74 -11.09 -10.92 -20.76
CA ASN A 74 -10.80 -10.14 -21.96
C ASN A 74 -10.45 -8.70 -21.59
N GLN A 75 -9.17 -8.34 -21.67
CA GLN A 75 -8.67 -6.99 -21.35
C GLN A 75 -9.24 -5.87 -22.25
N SER A 76 -9.72 -6.21 -23.46
CA SER A 76 -10.31 -5.22 -24.36
C SER A 76 -11.71 -4.77 -23.95
N GLU A 77 -12.34 -5.46 -23.00
CA GLU A 77 -13.62 -5.04 -22.44
C GLU A 77 -13.39 -4.09 -21.27
N THR A 78 -14.09 -2.96 -21.30
CA THR A 78 -14.04 -1.91 -20.28
C THR A 78 -15.43 -1.66 -19.69
N GLY A 79 -15.48 -1.04 -18.54
CA GLY A 79 -16.76 -0.69 -17.92
C GLY A 79 -17.46 -1.85 -17.23
N ASP A 80 -18.78 -1.87 -17.35
CA ASP A 80 -19.63 -2.87 -16.68
C ASP A 80 -19.36 -4.31 -17.17
N ALA A 81 -18.96 -4.47 -18.43
CA ALA A 81 -18.61 -5.78 -18.98
C ALA A 81 -17.36 -6.36 -18.32
N TRP A 82 -16.32 -5.54 -18.12
CA TRP A 82 -15.12 -5.94 -17.37
C TRP A 82 -15.46 -6.26 -15.90
N LEU A 83 -16.25 -5.42 -15.22
CA LEU A 83 -16.69 -5.69 -13.84
C LEU A 83 -17.45 -7.01 -13.72
N MET A 84 -18.28 -7.36 -14.71
CA MET A 84 -18.98 -8.64 -14.74
C MET A 84 -18.02 -9.82 -14.88
N GLN A 85 -16.97 -9.69 -15.68
CA GLN A 85 -15.98 -10.75 -15.89
C GLN A 85 -15.15 -11.01 -14.64
N ILE A 86 -14.68 -9.96 -13.94
CA ILE A 86 -13.94 -10.14 -12.69
C ILE A 86 -14.83 -10.61 -11.54
N SER A 87 -16.12 -10.30 -11.55
CA SER A 87 -17.07 -10.63 -10.47
C SER A 87 -17.67 -12.04 -10.56
N GLN A 88 -17.03 -12.97 -11.25
CA GLN A 88 -17.51 -14.34 -11.38
C GLN A 88 -17.60 -15.06 -10.03
N LYS A 89 -18.75 -15.67 -9.73
CA LYS A 89 -19.04 -16.27 -8.41
C LYS A 89 -18.12 -17.42 -7.99
N ASN A 90 -17.45 -18.10 -8.93
CA ASN A 90 -16.61 -19.27 -8.63
C ASN A 90 -15.22 -19.16 -9.25
N PHE A 91 -14.59 -18.01 -9.09
CA PHE A 91 -13.32 -17.66 -9.72
C PHE A 91 -12.16 -18.62 -9.34
N PHE A 92 -12.10 -19.05 -8.08
CA PHE A 92 -11.07 -19.94 -7.54
C PHE A 92 -11.49 -21.41 -7.43
N GLY A 93 -12.76 -21.74 -7.63
CA GLY A 93 -13.26 -23.10 -7.33
C GLY A 93 -13.16 -23.51 -5.85
N GLN A 94 -12.76 -22.60 -4.94
CA GLN A 94 -12.56 -22.83 -3.51
C GLN A 94 -13.33 -21.77 -2.70
N LYS A 95 -14.11 -22.23 -1.71
CA LYS A 95 -15.10 -21.42 -0.99
C LYS A 95 -14.49 -20.20 -0.30
N THR A 96 -13.41 -20.37 0.46
CA THR A 96 -12.79 -19.29 1.24
C THR A 96 -12.14 -18.25 0.33
N LEU A 97 -11.42 -18.69 -0.71
CA LEU A 97 -10.83 -17.78 -1.68
C LEU A 97 -11.90 -17.01 -2.46
N ASN A 98 -13.00 -17.67 -2.84
CA ASN A 98 -14.12 -17.00 -3.50
C ASN A 98 -14.79 -15.97 -2.59
N GLN A 99 -14.88 -16.21 -1.27
CA GLN A 99 -15.39 -15.23 -0.31
C GLN A 99 -14.47 -14.01 -0.21
N LEU A 100 -13.16 -14.22 -0.04
CA LEU A 100 -12.18 -13.12 -0.02
C LEU A 100 -12.22 -12.33 -1.33
N TYR A 101 -12.28 -13.03 -2.46
CA TYR A 101 -12.35 -12.41 -3.77
C TYR A 101 -13.64 -11.62 -3.99
N SER A 102 -14.78 -12.09 -3.48
CA SER A 102 -16.03 -11.34 -3.58
C SER A 102 -15.98 -10.00 -2.83
N VAL A 103 -15.28 -9.96 -1.67
CA VAL A 103 -15.05 -8.71 -0.93
C VAL A 103 -14.13 -7.77 -1.72
N TYR A 104 -13.07 -8.30 -2.30
CA TYR A 104 -12.18 -7.55 -3.18
C TYR A 104 -12.93 -6.96 -4.39
N CYS A 105 -13.70 -7.78 -5.13
CA CYS A 105 -14.47 -7.32 -6.29
C CYS A 105 -15.51 -6.26 -5.94
N ALA A 106 -16.18 -6.37 -4.77
CA ALA A 106 -17.12 -5.35 -4.31
C ALA A 106 -16.42 -4.00 -4.11
N LYS A 107 -15.23 -4.02 -3.49
CA LYS A 107 -14.41 -2.82 -3.25
C LYS A 107 -13.88 -2.22 -4.57
N VAL A 108 -13.36 -3.07 -5.45
CA VAL A 108 -12.90 -2.64 -6.80
C VAL A 108 -14.07 -2.06 -7.60
N SER A 109 -15.26 -2.67 -7.54
CA SER A 109 -16.44 -2.13 -8.21
C SER A 109 -16.85 -0.75 -7.67
N GLU A 110 -16.77 -0.54 -6.36
CA GLU A 110 -17.02 0.76 -5.75
C GLU A 110 -15.98 1.79 -6.23
N GLN A 111 -14.69 1.46 -6.15
CA GLN A 111 -13.59 2.33 -6.58
C GLN A 111 -13.65 2.64 -8.08
N TYR A 112 -13.93 1.63 -8.90
CA TYR A 112 -14.13 1.82 -10.34
C TYR A 112 -15.32 2.75 -10.62
N ASN A 113 -16.41 2.64 -9.82
CA ASN A 113 -17.58 3.48 -9.92
C ASN A 113 -17.36 4.91 -9.40
N THR A 114 -16.48 5.12 -8.43
CA THR A 114 -16.13 6.44 -7.90
C THR A 114 -15.01 7.12 -8.68
N GLY A 115 -14.25 6.38 -9.50
CA GLY A 115 -13.05 6.87 -10.20
C GLY A 115 -11.81 6.90 -9.30
N GLU A 116 -11.84 6.21 -8.16
CA GLU A 116 -10.69 6.06 -7.26
C GLU A 116 -9.68 5.05 -7.80
N ILE A 117 -8.45 5.11 -7.29
CA ILE A 117 -7.40 4.12 -7.61
C ILE A 117 -7.84 2.76 -7.06
N MET A 118 -7.82 1.73 -7.92
CA MET A 118 -8.22 0.38 -7.52
C MET A 118 -7.20 -0.23 -6.55
N ASN A 119 -7.70 -0.90 -5.52
CA ASN A 119 -6.85 -1.66 -4.61
C ASN A 119 -6.13 -2.78 -5.33
N ASP A 120 -4.88 -3.02 -4.92
CA ASP A 120 -4.12 -4.15 -5.43
C ASP A 120 -4.71 -5.48 -4.93
N ILE A 121 -4.66 -6.51 -5.76
CA ILE A 121 -5.08 -7.86 -5.41
C ILE A 121 -4.18 -8.45 -4.30
N GLU A 122 -2.90 -8.03 -4.22
CA GLU A 122 -1.94 -8.43 -3.20
C GLU A 122 -2.38 -8.00 -1.79
N ASP A 123 -3.11 -6.90 -1.65
CA ASP A 123 -3.67 -6.48 -0.35
C ASP A 123 -4.65 -7.51 0.22
N THR A 124 -5.32 -8.26 -0.65
CA THR A 124 -6.31 -9.27 -0.26
C THR A 124 -5.71 -10.68 -0.19
N PHE A 125 -4.80 -11.01 -1.08
CA PHE A 125 -4.18 -12.32 -1.18
C PHE A 125 -2.68 -12.23 -0.90
N ASN A 126 -2.33 -12.23 0.39
CA ASN A 126 -0.96 -12.28 0.87
C ASN A 126 -0.79 -13.42 1.89
N GLU A 127 0.47 -13.73 2.23
CA GLU A 127 0.79 -14.80 3.17
C GLU A 127 0.14 -14.64 4.54
N ASP A 128 0.05 -13.41 5.06
CA ASP A 128 -0.51 -13.15 6.38
C ASP A 128 -1.99 -13.47 6.43
N VAL A 129 -2.77 -13.02 5.43
CA VAL A 129 -4.20 -13.31 5.32
C VAL A 129 -4.45 -14.80 5.17
N ILE A 130 -3.74 -15.48 4.24
CA ILE A 130 -3.92 -16.91 3.99
C ILE A 130 -3.48 -17.76 5.17
N SER A 131 -2.44 -17.33 5.93
CA SER A 131 -1.93 -18.05 7.09
C SER A 131 -2.95 -18.21 8.22
N VAL A 132 -3.92 -17.33 8.31
CA VAL A 132 -5.02 -17.41 9.28
C VAL A 132 -5.95 -18.59 8.95
N TYR A 133 -6.26 -18.80 7.68
CA TYR A 133 -7.21 -19.82 7.23
C TYR A 133 -6.63 -21.22 7.14
N ASN A 134 -5.32 -21.37 6.98
CA ASN A 134 -4.63 -22.68 6.95
C ASN A 134 -3.97 -23.04 8.29
N TRP A 135 -4.24 -22.28 9.35
CA TRP A 135 -3.72 -22.51 10.70
C TRP A 135 -2.19 -22.66 10.75
N ARG A 136 -1.46 -21.95 9.86
CA ARG A 136 0.00 -22.08 9.68
C ARG A 136 0.76 -22.05 11.02
N LYS A 137 0.40 -21.13 11.93
CA LYS A 137 1.06 -20.97 13.24
C LYS A 137 0.91 -22.20 14.12
N VAL A 138 -0.24 -22.88 14.08
CA VAL A 138 -0.49 -24.10 14.87
C VAL A 138 0.22 -25.30 14.25
N VAL A 139 0.11 -25.44 12.95
CA VAL A 139 0.72 -26.57 12.20
C VAL A 139 2.24 -26.53 12.26
N SER A 140 2.86 -25.36 12.27
CA SER A 140 4.32 -25.22 12.43
C SER A 140 4.86 -25.66 13.78
N GLN A 141 4.00 -25.83 14.80
CA GLN A 141 4.40 -26.35 16.12
C GLN A 141 4.37 -27.88 16.20
N VAL A 142 3.72 -28.57 15.28
CA VAL A 142 3.59 -30.03 15.28
C VAL A 142 4.95 -30.74 15.39
N PRO A 143 6.00 -30.41 14.63
CA PRO A 143 7.33 -31.04 14.78
C PRO A 143 7.92 -30.89 16.19
N SER A 144 7.78 -29.70 16.78
CA SER A 144 8.27 -29.43 18.12
C SER A 144 7.53 -30.26 19.19
N ILE A 145 6.23 -30.46 19.02
CA ILE A 145 5.43 -31.32 19.90
C ILE A 145 5.87 -32.78 19.74
N MET A 146 6.14 -33.25 18.52
CA MET A 146 6.63 -34.63 18.28
C MET A 146 7.93 -34.90 19.02
N THR A 147 8.91 -34.02 18.88
CA THR A 147 10.19 -34.16 19.59
C THR A 147 10.01 -34.08 21.11
N SER A 148 9.14 -33.22 21.61
CA SER A 148 8.85 -33.11 23.06
C SER A 148 8.21 -34.39 23.61
N ILE A 149 7.29 -35.01 22.88
CA ILE A 149 6.69 -36.29 23.25
C ILE A 149 7.75 -37.43 23.21
N GLY A 150 8.64 -37.41 22.21
CA GLY A 150 9.77 -38.35 22.16
C GLY A 150 10.68 -38.25 23.38
N ILE A 151 11.04 -37.01 23.79
CA ILE A 151 11.84 -36.75 25.00
C ILE A 151 11.09 -37.20 26.27
N LEU A 152 9.78 -36.92 26.35
CA LEU A 152 8.97 -37.37 27.48
C LEU A 152 8.99 -38.91 27.57
N GLY A 153 8.88 -39.59 26.45
CA GLY A 153 8.97 -41.06 26.36
C GLY A 153 10.34 -41.59 26.88
N THR A 154 11.45 -40.88 26.62
CA THR A 154 12.77 -41.25 27.17
C THR A 154 12.79 -41.18 28.68
N PHE A 155 12.26 -40.10 29.25
CA PHE A 155 12.22 -39.96 30.73
C PHE A 155 11.33 -41.01 31.37
N VAL A 156 10.16 -41.29 30.81
CA VAL A 156 9.24 -42.31 31.32
C VAL A 156 9.85 -43.72 31.21
N GLY A 157 10.47 -44.05 30.08
CA GLY A 157 11.14 -45.32 29.87
C GLY A 157 12.26 -45.55 30.88
N LEU A 158 13.13 -44.54 31.06
CA LEU A 158 14.22 -44.62 32.06
C LEU A 158 13.68 -44.71 33.50
N LEU A 159 12.64 -43.95 33.84
CA LEU A 159 12.02 -43.97 35.15
C LEU A 159 11.48 -45.38 35.48
N ILE A 160 10.82 -46.05 34.54
CA ILE A 160 10.31 -47.41 34.72
C ILE A 160 11.47 -48.38 34.91
N GLY A 161 12.51 -48.31 34.06
CA GLY A 161 13.68 -49.17 34.15
C GLY A 161 14.43 -49.01 35.47
N LEU A 162 14.51 -47.81 36.05
CA LEU A 162 15.21 -47.55 37.29
C LEU A 162 14.39 -47.88 38.54
N ARG A 163 13.04 -47.81 38.47
CA ARG A 163 12.19 -48.00 39.65
C ARG A 163 12.22 -49.41 40.20
N GLU A 164 12.42 -50.43 39.35
CA GLU A 164 12.37 -51.85 39.71
C GLU A 164 13.74 -52.45 40.00
N ILE A 165 14.80 -51.65 40.10
CA ILE A 165 16.13 -52.12 40.38
C ILE A 165 16.20 -52.61 41.85
N ASN A 166 16.58 -53.91 42.02
CA ASN A 166 16.77 -54.54 43.32
C ASN A 166 18.10 -55.33 43.33
N PHE A 167 18.99 -54.98 44.22
CA PHE A 167 20.31 -55.61 44.37
C PHE A 167 20.38 -56.59 45.56
N GLY A 168 19.26 -57.08 46.10
CA GLY A 168 19.23 -57.91 47.28
C GLY A 168 19.86 -59.30 47.09
N THR A 169 19.73 -59.91 45.88
CA THR A 169 20.38 -61.17 45.51
C THR A 169 20.90 -61.11 44.08
N VAL A 170 21.80 -62.01 43.66
CA VAL A 170 22.35 -62.08 42.31
C VAL A 170 21.25 -62.32 41.28
N GLU A 171 20.25 -63.13 41.58
CA GLU A 171 19.11 -63.41 40.71
C GLU A 171 18.24 -62.19 40.53
N LEU A 172 17.93 -61.45 41.60
CA LEU A 172 17.16 -60.21 41.54
C LEU A 172 17.94 -59.08 40.82
N ALA A 173 19.27 -59.07 40.95
CA ALA A 173 20.10 -58.13 40.22
C ALA A 173 20.08 -58.40 38.69
N LEU A 174 20.12 -59.67 38.25
CA LEU A 174 20.02 -60.04 36.83
C LEU A 174 18.66 -59.73 36.27
N GLU A 175 17.57 -59.98 37.02
CA GLU A 175 16.21 -59.58 36.60
C GLU A 175 16.07 -58.06 36.47
N SER A 176 16.63 -57.31 37.42
CA SER A 176 16.65 -55.86 37.36
C SER A 176 17.39 -55.32 36.14
N VAL A 177 18.46 -55.93 35.67
CA VAL A 177 19.15 -55.57 34.43
C VAL A 177 18.23 -55.76 33.23
N SER A 178 17.44 -56.83 33.18
CA SER A 178 16.47 -57.06 32.07
C SER A 178 15.39 -55.98 32.02
N VAL A 179 14.85 -55.58 33.19
CA VAL A 179 13.87 -54.52 33.30
C VAL A 179 14.47 -53.17 32.92
N LEU A 180 15.70 -52.87 33.34
CA LEU A 180 16.42 -51.68 32.95
C LEU A 180 16.63 -51.61 31.44
N LEU A 181 17.02 -52.70 30.79
CA LEU A 181 17.18 -52.76 29.33
C LEU A 181 15.86 -52.52 28.62
N THR A 182 14.75 -53.04 29.15
CA THR A 182 13.41 -52.75 28.59
C THR A 182 13.09 -51.25 28.71
N GLY A 183 13.32 -50.61 29.83
CA GLY A 183 13.12 -49.19 30.01
C GLY A 183 13.99 -48.35 29.07
N VAL A 184 15.25 -48.74 28.87
CA VAL A 184 16.15 -48.10 27.89
C VAL A 184 15.65 -48.27 26.46
N ASN A 185 15.12 -49.46 26.10
CA ASN A 185 14.56 -49.71 24.77
C ASN A 185 13.34 -48.79 24.50
N ILE A 186 12.41 -48.68 25.46
CA ILE A 186 11.28 -47.74 25.39
C ILE A 186 11.79 -46.30 25.14
N ALA A 187 12.78 -45.88 25.93
CA ALA A 187 13.34 -44.53 25.85
C ALA A 187 13.90 -44.24 24.45
N PHE A 188 14.76 -45.11 23.92
CA PHE A 188 15.33 -44.89 22.58
C PHE A 188 14.32 -44.97 21.48
N TYR A 189 13.40 -45.94 21.51
CA TYR A 189 12.41 -46.12 20.47
C TYR A 189 11.48 -44.91 20.35
N THR A 190 10.95 -44.41 21.45
CA THR A 190 10.05 -43.24 21.46
C THR A 190 10.74 -41.98 21.00
N SER A 191 12.01 -41.77 21.37
CA SER A 191 12.80 -40.64 20.93
C SER A 191 13.08 -40.66 19.42
N ILE A 192 13.55 -41.80 18.91
CA ILE A 192 13.83 -41.99 17.48
C ILE A 192 12.53 -41.78 16.66
N ALA A 193 11.42 -42.37 17.09
CA ALA A 193 10.14 -42.21 16.44
C ALA A 193 9.70 -40.76 16.40
N GLY A 194 9.83 -40.02 17.51
CA GLY A 194 9.51 -38.61 17.61
C GLY A 194 10.33 -37.74 16.67
N ILE A 195 11.65 -38.00 16.59
CA ILE A 195 12.56 -37.27 15.68
C ILE A 195 12.24 -37.53 14.23
N ILE A 196 12.06 -38.81 13.85
CA ILE A 196 11.73 -39.18 12.44
C ILE A 196 10.44 -38.50 12.01
N LEU A 197 9.37 -38.60 12.81
CA LEU A 197 8.08 -38.03 12.51
C LEU A 197 8.13 -36.49 12.45
N ALA A 198 8.89 -35.86 13.36
CA ALA A 198 9.09 -34.41 13.35
C ALA A 198 9.79 -33.92 12.08
N VAL A 199 10.88 -34.58 11.68
CA VAL A 199 11.65 -34.22 10.48
C VAL A 199 10.80 -34.42 9.21
N LEU A 200 10.09 -35.52 9.08
CA LEU A 200 9.24 -35.79 7.91
C LEU A 200 8.09 -34.80 7.82
N PHE A 201 7.42 -34.49 8.95
CA PHE A 201 6.32 -33.54 8.96
C PHE A 201 6.81 -32.12 8.66
N ASN A 202 7.96 -31.72 9.20
CA ASN A 202 8.56 -30.42 8.94
C ASN A 202 8.93 -30.25 7.46
N LEU A 203 9.55 -31.27 6.87
CA LEU A 203 9.90 -31.27 5.45
C LEU A 203 8.64 -31.15 4.58
N MET A 204 7.61 -31.94 4.87
CA MET A 204 6.32 -31.88 4.19
C MET A 204 5.71 -30.49 4.27
N ASN A 205 5.62 -29.93 5.48
CA ASN A 205 5.02 -28.61 5.69
C ASN A 205 5.81 -27.51 4.94
N SER A 206 7.15 -27.56 4.99
CA SER A 206 8.00 -26.60 4.26
C SER A 206 7.77 -26.66 2.75
N VAL A 207 7.71 -27.85 2.17
CA VAL A 207 7.43 -28.00 0.72
C VAL A 207 6.05 -27.46 0.37
N LEU A 208 5.02 -27.77 1.18
CA LEU A 208 3.66 -27.29 0.94
C LEU A 208 3.55 -25.76 1.01
N GLN A 209 4.20 -25.13 1.99
CA GLN A 209 4.19 -23.67 2.11
C GLN A 209 4.89 -23.01 0.91
N ASN A 210 6.04 -23.52 0.48
CA ASN A 210 6.75 -23.00 -0.69
C ASN A 210 5.91 -23.11 -1.98
N VAL A 211 5.18 -24.23 -2.14
CA VAL A 211 4.28 -24.41 -3.30
C VAL A 211 3.10 -23.45 -3.20
N LEU A 212 2.53 -23.24 -2.00
CA LEU A 212 1.43 -22.30 -1.79
C LEU A 212 1.83 -20.87 -2.14
N THR A 213 2.94 -20.36 -1.58
CA THR A 213 3.46 -19.02 -1.88
C THR A 213 3.67 -18.85 -3.38
N ARG A 214 4.31 -19.83 -4.03
CA ARG A 214 4.55 -19.78 -5.48
C ARG A 214 3.25 -19.74 -6.30
N GLU A 215 2.23 -20.53 -5.97
CA GLU A 215 0.95 -20.50 -6.70
C GLU A 215 0.19 -19.20 -6.46
N MET A 216 0.32 -18.60 -5.27
CA MET A 216 -0.21 -17.30 -4.97
C MET A 216 0.47 -16.20 -5.80
N ASP A 217 1.81 -16.20 -5.89
CA ASP A 217 2.58 -15.27 -6.71
C ASP A 217 2.24 -15.40 -8.21
N LEU A 218 2.10 -16.64 -8.70
CA LEU A 218 1.69 -16.88 -10.08
C LEU A 218 0.28 -16.36 -10.35
N PHE A 219 -0.64 -16.55 -9.40
CA PHE A 219 -1.99 -15.98 -9.50
C PHE A 219 -1.93 -14.45 -9.56
N THR A 220 -1.21 -13.80 -8.66
CA THR A 220 -1.07 -12.34 -8.63
C THR A 220 -0.50 -11.81 -9.94
N GLN A 221 0.57 -12.43 -10.46
CA GLN A 221 1.16 -12.06 -11.75
C GLN A 221 0.18 -12.24 -12.91
N SER A 222 -0.57 -13.36 -12.95
CA SER A 222 -1.58 -13.59 -13.98
C SER A 222 -2.71 -12.57 -13.87
N TYR A 223 -3.14 -12.25 -12.66
CA TYR A 223 -4.20 -11.27 -12.41
C TYR A 223 -3.79 -9.87 -12.86
N HIS A 224 -2.59 -9.41 -12.50
CA HIS A 224 -2.06 -8.13 -12.97
C HIS A 224 -1.91 -8.08 -14.50
N ARG A 225 -1.51 -9.20 -15.11
CA ARG A 225 -1.28 -9.26 -16.56
C ARG A 225 -2.57 -9.29 -17.36
N TYR A 226 -3.61 -9.98 -16.90
CA TYR A 226 -4.79 -10.30 -17.70
C TYR A 226 -6.10 -9.74 -17.14
N ALA A 227 -6.20 -9.50 -15.84
CA ALA A 227 -7.46 -9.10 -15.22
C ALA A 227 -7.55 -7.61 -14.92
N ILE A 228 -6.41 -6.92 -14.72
CA ILE A 228 -6.42 -5.48 -14.45
C ILE A 228 -6.32 -4.71 -15.77
N PRO A 229 -7.20 -3.73 -16.03
CA PRO A 229 -7.07 -2.85 -17.19
C PRO A 229 -5.73 -2.11 -17.17
N SER A 230 -5.17 -1.80 -18.32
CA SER A 230 -3.94 -1.03 -18.43
C SER A 230 -4.08 0.34 -17.73
N VAL A 231 -2.96 0.91 -17.29
CA VAL A 231 -2.94 2.24 -16.65
C VAL A 231 -3.60 3.29 -17.54
N GLU A 232 -3.38 3.20 -18.86
CA GLU A 232 -4.02 4.08 -19.84
C GLU A 232 -5.54 3.91 -19.89
N GLU A 233 -6.05 2.70 -19.74
CA GLU A 233 -7.50 2.43 -19.74
C GLU A 233 -8.14 2.87 -18.43
N GLN A 234 -7.47 2.68 -17.30
CA GLN A 234 -7.91 3.19 -16.01
C GLN A 234 -7.97 4.72 -16.01
N GLU A 235 -6.96 5.39 -16.58
CA GLU A 235 -6.93 6.84 -16.75
C GLU A 235 -8.03 7.32 -17.71
N ARG A 236 -8.22 6.65 -18.83
CA ARG A 236 -9.34 6.95 -19.76
C ARG A 236 -10.70 6.83 -19.07
N HIS A 237 -10.88 5.79 -18.26
CA HIS A 237 -12.13 5.58 -17.54
C HIS A 237 -12.35 6.64 -16.46
N ARG A 238 -11.32 6.98 -15.69
CA ARG A 238 -11.34 8.07 -14.70
C ARG A 238 -11.68 9.40 -15.36
N ASN A 239 -10.97 9.75 -16.42
CA ASN A 239 -11.20 10.97 -17.19
C ASN A 239 -12.63 11.04 -17.78
N LYS A 240 -13.17 9.90 -18.26
CA LYS A 240 -14.56 9.82 -18.75
C LYS A 240 -15.58 10.02 -17.64
N LYS A 241 -15.33 9.53 -16.43
CA LYS A 241 -16.23 9.73 -15.28
C LYS A 241 -16.13 11.13 -14.69
N ASP A 242 -14.95 11.70 -14.65
CA ASP A 242 -14.76 13.08 -14.23
C ASP A 242 -15.42 14.03 -15.21
N ALA A 243 -15.33 13.75 -16.52
CA ALA A 243 -16.10 14.48 -17.54
C ALA A 243 -17.63 14.30 -17.36
N GLN A 244 -18.11 13.11 -17.02
CA GLN A 244 -19.54 12.88 -16.72
C GLN A 244 -20.00 13.55 -15.41
N ARG A 245 -19.13 13.62 -14.40
CA ARG A 245 -19.39 14.43 -13.19
C ARG A 245 -19.49 15.90 -13.50
N LEU A 246 -18.60 16.40 -14.36
CA LEU A 246 -18.62 17.76 -14.88
C LEU A 246 -19.92 18.07 -15.64
N VAL A 247 -20.35 17.20 -16.56
CA VAL A 247 -21.61 17.36 -17.28
C VAL A 247 -22.79 17.39 -16.32
N ARG A 248 -22.83 16.52 -15.28
CA ARG A 248 -23.89 16.52 -14.26
C ARG A 248 -23.86 17.75 -13.35
N LEU A 249 -22.68 18.33 -13.13
CA LEU A 249 -22.56 19.60 -12.39
C LEU A 249 -23.03 20.78 -13.25
N ILE A 250 -22.72 20.76 -14.55
CA ILE A 250 -23.18 21.74 -15.53
C ILE A 250 -24.70 21.63 -15.74
N ASP A 251 -25.27 20.42 -15.83
CA ASP A 251 -26.73 20.19 -15.94
C ASP A 251 -27.52 20.61 -14.68
N LYS A 252 -26.90 20.63 -13.51
CA LYS A 252 -27.49 21.10 -12.26
C LYS A 252 -27.39 22.62 -12.06
N MET A 253 -26.70 23.32 -12.94
CA MET A 253 -26.57 24.79 -12.88
C MET A 253 -27.75 25.44 -13.61
N PRO A 254 -28.55 26.29 -12.98
CA PRO A 254 -29.74 26.88 -13.61
C PRO A 254 -29.34 27.90 -14.69
N GLY A 255 -29.66 27.60 -15.93
CA GLY A 255 -29.91 28.56 -16.99
C GLY A 255 -28.82 28.79 -18.04
N GLN A 256 -29.14 28.41 -19.26
CA GLN A 256 -28.61 28.92 -20.55
C GLN A 256 -27.47 28.20 -21.29
N ILE A 257 -27.31 26.89 -21.18
CA ILE A 257 -26.52 26.15 -22.20
C ILE A 257 -27.30 25.05 -22.90
N THR A 258 -28.64 25.06 -22.88
CA THR A 258 -29.48 23.94 -23.32
C THR A 258 -29.88 23.94 -24.78
N GLN A 259 -29.38 24.74 -25.66
CA GLN A 259 -29.81 24.73 -27.08
C GLN A 259 -28.73 24.55 -28.16
N GLY A 260 -27.49 24.26 -27.81
CA GLY A 260 -26.39 24.12 -28.79
C GLY A 260 -25.70 22.76 -28.90
N SER A 261 -25.85 21.84 -27.98
CA SER A 261 -24.94 20.68 -27.85
C SER A 261 -25.58 19.30 -27.77
N LEU A 262 -26.88 19.13 -28.03
CA LEU A 262 -27.56 17.83 -28.00
C LEU A 262 -27.67 17.10 -29.34
N ALA A 263 -26.97 17.57 -30.36
CA ALA A 263 -26.92 16.87 -31.64
C ALA A 263 -25.46 16.64 -32.04
N MET A 264 -24.90 15.51 -31.67
CA MET A 264 -23.97 14.66 -32.42
C MET A 264 -23.25 13.71 -31.44
N GLY A 265 -23.73 12.48 -31.41
CA GLY A 265 -23.11 11.37 -30.75
C GLY A 265 -22.35 10.48 -31.72
N GLN A 266 -21.50 9.61 -31.24
CA GLN A 266 -20.90 8.46 -31.90
C GLN A 266 -19.78 8.76 -32.92
N SER A 267 -18.61 9.12 -32.39
CA SER A 267 -17.30 8.78 -32.97
C SER A 267 -16.20 9.23 -31.99
N GLY A 268 -15.13 8.47 -31.87
CA GLY A 268 -14.05 8.57 -30.86
C GLY A 268 -13.16 9.81 -30.94
N GLU A 269 -13.74 10.99 -30.76
CA GLU A 269 -13.06 12.29 -30.63
C GLU A 269 -13.18 12.84 -29.20
N PRO A 270 -12.32 13.79 -28.77
CA PRO A 270 -12.29 14.33 -27.42
C PRO A 270 -13.69 14.69 -26.92
N SER A 271 -14.03 14.26 -25.72
CA SER A 271 -15.38 14.38 -25.17
C SER A 271 -15.90 15.82 -25.35
N SER A 272 -17.15 15.97 -25.79
CA SER A 272 -17.80 17.26 -26.02
C SER A 272 -17.68 18.25 -24.84
N ALA A 273 -17.50 17.75 -23.62
CA ALA A 273 -17.30 18.54 -22.42
C ALA A 273 -15.89 19.17 -22.33
N GLU A 274 -14.83 18.46 -22.73
CA GLU A 274 -13.45 19.01 -22.74
C GLU A 274 -13.29 20.10 -23.80
N SER A 275 -13.88 19.90 -24.97
CA SER A 275 -13.85 20.87 -26.07
C SER A 275 -14.58 22.18 -25.73
N VAL A 276 -15.51 22.15 -24.76
CA VAL A 276 -16.23 23.33 -24.27
C VAL A 276 -15.48 23.97 -23.07
N LEU A 277 -14.90 23.14 -22.20
CA LEU A 277 -14.29 23.61 -20.96
C LEU A 277 -12.91 24.26 -21.19
N LEU A 278 -12.09 23.70 -22.08
CA LEU A 278 -10.75 24.26 -22.33
C LEU A 278 -10.77 25.71 -22.82
N PRO A 279 -11.62 26.13 -23.80
CA PRO A 279 -11.76 27.54 -24.16
C PRO A 279 -12.18 28.42 -22.99
N GLN A 280 -13.09 27.95 -22.12
CA GLN A 280 -13.54 28.71 -20.95
C GLN A 280 -12.41 28.88 -19.91
N ILE A 281 -11.60 27.82 -19.69
CA ILE A 281 -10.42 27.91 -18.83
C ILE A 281 -9.42 28.92 -19.38
N MET A 282 -9.15 28.89 -20.70
CA MET A 282 -8.22 29.82 -21.34
C MET A 282 -8.74 31.26 -21.26
N GLU A 283 -10.03 31.48 -21.48
CA GLU A 283 -10.68 32.77 -21.31
C GLU A 283 -10.63 33.25 -19.86
N GLY A 284 -10.84 32.34 -18.90
CA GLY A 284 -10.73 32.63 -17.47
C GLY A 284 -9.31 33.01 -17.04
N LEU A 285 -8.28 32.40 -17.65
CA LEU A 285 -6.87 32.79 -17.44
C LEU A 285 -6.61 34.20 -17.95
N ASP A 286 -7.08 34.54 -19.16
CA ASP A 286 -6.92 35.85 -19.76
C ASP A 286 -7.70 36.94 -18.99
N LYS A 287 -8.80 36.57 -18.33
CA LYS A 287 -9.63 37.45 -17.50
C LYS A 287 -9.21 37.50 -16.02
N HIS A 288 -8.13 36.85 -15.64
CA HIS A 288 -7.66 36.76 -14.25
C HIS A 288 -8.69 36.20 -13.26
N GLU A 289 -9.48 35.21 -13.70
CA GLU A 289 -10.48 34.54 -12.88
C GLU A 289 -9.86 33.47 -11.95
N PHE A 290 -8.60 33.10 -12.19
CA PHE A 290 -7.88 32.17 -11.35
C PHE A 290 -7.19 32.87 -10.19
N ALA A 291 -7.29 32.25 -9.02
CA ALA A 291 -6.64 32.69 -7.80
C ALA A 291 -6.06 31.47 -7.07
N PHE A 292 -5.27 31.68 -6.06
CA PHE A 292 -4.88 30.62 -5.14
C PHE A 292 -5.51 30.86 -3.76
N TYR A 293 -5.83 29.76 -3.09
CA TYR A 293 -6.19 29.72 -1.68
C TYR A 293 -5.01 29.16 -0.90
N LEU A 294 -4.85 29.58 0.34
CA LEU A 294 -3.77 29.13 1.20
C LEU A 294 -4.29 28.11 2.19
N GLN A 295 -3.71 26.91 2.20
CA GLN A 295 -3.94 25.94 3.25
C GLN A 295 -2.82 26.04 4.29
N PRO A 296 -3.12 26.43 5.54
CA PRO A 296 -2.12 26.58 6.56
C PRO A 296 -1.46 25.26 6.93
N LYS A 297 -0.13 25.26 7.09
CA LYS A 297 0.69 24.20 7.64
C LYS A 297 0.99 24.52 9.09
N TYR A 298 0.73 23.56 9.98
CA TYR A 298 0.86 23.76 11.42
C TYR A 298 2.02 22.96 12.00
N ASP A 299 2.75 23.55 12.91
CA ASP A 299 3.53 22.77 13.87
C ASP A 299 2.56 22.01 14.78
N LEU A 300 2.62 20.69 14.71
CA LEU A 300 1.65 19.81 15.39
C LEU A 300 1.80 19.85 16.93
N ASN A 301 2.93 20.32 17.46
CA ASN A 301 3.17 20.44 18.90
C ASN A 301 2.67 21.75 19.45
N THR A 302 2.99 22.86 18.78
CA THR A 302 2.67 24.21 19.24
C THR A 302 1.37 24.77 18.70
N ARG A 303 0.82 24.13 17.66
CA ARG A 303 -0.35 24.60 16.90
C ARG A 303 -0.17 25.96 16.23
N LYS A 304 1.06 26.42 16.03
CA LYS A 304 1.36 27.63 15.28
C LYS A 304 1.44 27.33 13.79
N ILE A 305 1.01 28.29 12.97
CA ILE A 305 1.20 28.23 11.52
C ILE A 305 2.69 28.44 11.24
N VAL A 306 3.29 27.51 10.49
CA VAL A 306 4.72 27.49 10.14
C VAL A 306 4.97 27.55 8.64
N GLY A 307 3.91 27.46 7.84
CA GLY A 307 3.92 27.53 6.40
C GLY A 307 2.50 27.53 5.85
N ALA A 308 2.37 27.54 4.53
CA ALA A 308 1.12 27.32 3.83
C ALA A 308 1.36 26.65 2.48
N GLU A 309 0.33 26.04 1.91
CA GLU A 309 0.33 25.55 0.53
C GLU A 309 -0.63 26.39 -0.31
N ALA A 310 -0.15 26.87 -1.46
CA ALA A 310 -0.96 27.60 -2.44
C ALA A 310 -1.70 26.60 -3.35
N LEU A 311 -3.01 26.64 -3.29
CA LEU A 311 -3.90 25.73 -4.01
C LEU A 311 -4.77 26.51 -5.00
N ALA A 312 -4.68 26.18 -6.28
CA ALA A 312 -5.43 26.83 -7.35
C ALA A 312 -6.95 26.82 -7.10
N ARG A 313 -7.62 27.89 -7.45
CA ARG A 313 -9.09 28.03 -7.46
C ARG A 313 -9.51 28.84 -8.69
N TRP A 314 -10.63 28.49 -9.27
CA TRP A 314 -11.21 29.24 -10.36
C TRP A 314 -12.47 30.00 -9.88
N ASN A 315 -12.39 31.30 -9.79
CA ASN A 315 -13.48 32.20 -9.43
C ASN A 315 -14.31 32.54 -10.67
N HIS A 316 -15.13 31.59 -11.13
CA HIS A 316 -15.91 31.77 -12.37
C HIS A 316 -17.09 32.75 -12.10
N PRO A 317 -17.29 33.78 -12.95
CA PRO A 317 -18.31 34.80 -12.71
C PRO A 317 -19.73 34.27 -12.59
N SER A 318 -20.06 33.23 -13.37
CA SER A 318 -21.41 32.65 -13.40
C SER A 318 -21.56 31.43 -12.49
N TYR A 319 -20.48 30.70 -12.17
CA TYR A 319 -20.52 29.40 -11.49
C TYR A 319 -19.90 29.44 -10.09
N GLY A 320 -19.38 30.60 -9.67
CA GLY A 320 -18.72 30.74 -8.38
C GLY A 320 -17.38 30.03 -8.31
N LEU A 321 -17.03 29.50 -7.15
CA LEU A 321 -15.74 28.88 -6.90
C LEU A 321 -15.69 27.45 -7.46
N ILE A 322 -14.88 27.21 -8.49
CA ILE A 322 -14.66 25.90 -9.11
C ILE A 322 -13.39 25.26 -8.55
N PRO A 323 -13.45 24.02 -8.04
CA PRO A 323 -12.30 23.34 -7.45
C PRO A 323 -11.29 22.86 -8.50
N PRO A 324 -10.00 22.64 -8.12
CA PRO A 324 -8.92 22.19 -9.02
C PRO A 324 -9.21 20.88 -9.73
N SER A 325 -9.89 19.95 -9.06
CA SER A 325 -10.27 18.64 -9.64
C SER A 325 -11.09 18.73 -10.93
N VAL A 326 -11.65 19.89 -11.23
CA VAL A 326 -12.46 20.17 -12.42
C VAL A 326 -11.60 20.60 -13.60
N PHE A 327 -10.64 21.50 -13.41
CA PHE A 327 -9.92 22.15 -14.52
C PHE A 327 -8.47 21.67 -14.68
N ILE A 328 -7.80 21.23 -13.60
CA ILE A 328 -6.40 20.76 -13.67
C ILE A 328 -6.25 19.58 -14.64
N PRO A 329 -7.08 18.49 -14.57
CA PRO A 329 -6.94 17.37 -15.50
C PRO A 329 -7.10 17.77 -16.98
N VAL A 330 -7.95 18.77 -17.26
CA VAL A 330 -8.14 19.29 -18.62
C VAL A 330 -6.90 20.03 -19.11
N LEU A 331 -6.29 20.84 -18.23
CA LEU A 331 -5.08 21.58 -18.53
C LEU A 331 -3.86 20.66 -18.70
N GLU A 332 -3.70 19.66 -17.83
CA GLU A 332 -2.63 18.66 -17.94
C GLU A 332 -2.70 17.88 -19.25
N LYS A 333 -3.87 17.34 -19.56
CA LYS A 333 -4.09 16.56 -20.79
C LYS A 333 -3.79 17.35 -22.06
N ASN A 334 -4.08 18.66 -22.05
CA ASN A 334 -3.91 19.53 -23.21
C ASN A 334 -2.58 20.32 -23.17
N GLY A 335 -1.71 20.08 -22.16
CA GLY A 335 -0.40 20.73 -22.04
C GLY A 335 -0.44 22.22 -21.64
N PHE A 336 -1.58 22.69 -21.13
CA PHE A 336 -1.76 24.08 -20.71
C PHE A 336 -1.59 24.32 -19.20
N ILE A 337 -1.34 23.27 -18.42
CA ILE A 337 -1.12 23.40 -16.96
C ILE A 337 0.00 24.40 -16.65
N THR A 338 1.07 24.36 -17.40
CA THR A 338 2.23 25.25 -17.26
C THR A 338 1.89 26.74 -17.35
N LYS A 339 0.86 27.11 -18.13
CA LYS A 339 0.40 28.51 -18.19
C LYS A 339 -0.31 28.95 -16.91
N LEU A 340 -1.15 28.05 -16.37
CA LEU A 340 -1.81 28.29 -15.09
C LEU A 340 -0.79 28.42 -13.95
N ASP A 341 0.16 27.48 -13.91
CA ASP A 341 1.15 27.42 -12.83
C ASP A 341 2.06 28.66 -12.84
N GLN A 342 2.59 29.06 -14.01
CA GLN A 342 3.36 30.31 -14.13
C GLN A 342 2.56 31.54 -13.68
N TYR A 343 1.28 31.63 -14.08
CA TYR A 343 0.41 32.71 -13.65
C TYR A 343 0.24 32.71 -12.13
N LEU A 344 -0.04 31.57 -11.51
CA LEU A 344 -0.24 31.47 -10.07
C LEU A 344 1.05 31.71 -9.27
N TRP A 345 2.21 31.24 -9.78
CA TRP A 345 3.51 31.52 -9.17
C TRP A 345 3.79 33.02 -9.13
N GLU A 346 3.54 33.72 -10.23
CA GLU A 346 3.72 35.17 -10.28
C GLU A 346 2.78 35.90 -9.31
N GLN A 347 1.49 35.53 -9.27
CA GLN A 347 0.52 36.10 -8.33
C GLN A 347 0.93 35.87 -6.86
N LEU A 348 1.44 34.70 -6.53
CA LEU A 348 1.92 34.39 -5.19
C LEU A 348 3.14 35.25 -4.80
N ILE A 349 4.09 35.43 -5.72
CA ILE A 349 5.29 36.21 -5.47
C ILE A 349 4.93 37.71 -5.31
N ILE A 350 3.96 38.20 -6.08
CA ILE A 350 3.39 39.56 -5.89
C ILE A 350 2.78 39.68 -4.48
N TYR A 351 1.96 38.75 -4.07
CA TYR A 351 1.37 38.72 -2.73
C TYR A 351 2.45 38.72 -1.62
N LEU A 352 3.48 37.89 -1.76
CA LEU A 352 4.60 37.88 -0.80
C LEU A 352 5.31 39.25 -0.74
N ARG A 353 5.48 39.92 -1.88
CA ARG A 353 6.05 41.27 -1.93
C ARG A 353 5.19 42.28 -1.20
N GLU A 354 3.88 42.24 -1.46
CA GLU A 354 2.94 43.16 -0.78
C GLU A 354 2.96 42.99 0.75
N GLU A 355 3.05 41.76 1.23
CA GLU A 355 3.16 41.49 2.67
C GLU A 355 4.48 42.02 3.27
N LEU A 356 5.58 41.83 2.55
CA LEU A 356 6.87 42.38 2.97
C LEU A 356 6.86 43.92 2.97
N ASP A 357 6.20 44.57 2.01
CA ASP A 357 6.06 46.03 1.94
C ASP A 357 5.20 46.59 3.08
N LYS A 358 4.22 45.83 3.55
CA LYS A 358 3.44 46.15 4.76
C LYS A 358 4.27 45.97 6.06
N GLY A 359 5.51 45.49 5.96
CA GLY A 359 6.36 45.20 7.11
C GLY A 359 6.01 43.87 7.82
N ASN A 360 5.20 43.03 7.19
CA ASN A 360 4.87 41.70 7.69
C ASN A 360 6.03 40.71 7.42
N HIS A 361 6.09 39.67 8.21
CA HIS A 361 7.02 38.54 8.00
C HIS A 361 6.21 37.29 7.68
N PRO A 362 5.83 37.08 6.39
CA PRO A 362 5.05 35.92 6.00
C PRO A 362 5.82 34.60 6.30
N VAL A 363 5.09 33.55 6.55
CA VAL A 363 5.68 32.20 6.61
C VAL A 363 5.96 31.69 5.19
N PRO A 364 6.87 30.70 4.99
CA PRO A 364 7.12 30.12 3.68
C PRO A 364 5.83 29.54 3.06
N ILE A 365 5.63 29.79 1.76
CA ILE A 365 4.48 29.27 1.03
C ILE A 365 4.96 28.30 -0.04
N SER A 366 4.33 27.13 -0.08
CA SER A 366 4.62 26.09 -1.05
C SER A 366 3.78 26.28 -2.32
N ILE A 367 4.42 26.04 -3.47
CA ILE A 367 3.79 25.94 -4.78
C ILE A 367 3.98 24.55 -5.34
N ASN A 368 2.96 24.04 -6.03
CA ASN A 368 3.06 22.81 -6.78
C ASN A 368 3.86 23.02 -8.07
N VAL A 369 4.75 22.06 -8.38
CA VAL A 369 5.52 22.00 -9.62
C VAL A 369 5.28 20.64 -10.24
N THR A 370 4.55 20.62 -11.34
CA THR A 370 4.19 19.39 -12.02
C THR A 370 5.36 18.82 -12.84
N LYS A 371 5.28 17.55 -13.17
CA LYS A 371 6.21 16.92 -14.12
C LYS A 371 6.20 17.65 -15.47
N THR A 372 5.02 18.09 -15.91
CA THR A 372 4.85 18.84 -17.16
C THR A 372 5.62 20.17 -17.13
N ASP A 373 5.59 20.87 -16.00
CA ASP A 373 6.34 22.13 -15.85
C ASP A 373 7.84 21.89 -15.96
N LEU A 374 8.35 20.88 -15.28
CA LEU A 374 9.76 20.55 -15.33
C LEU A 374 10.24 20.21 -16.74
N PHE A 375 9.41 19.54 -17.56
CA PHE A 375 9.79 19.22 -18.95
C PHE A 375 9.59 20.40 -19.91
N ALA A 376 8.60 21.25 -19.67
CA ALA A 376 8.28 22.37 -20.57
C ALA A 376 9.08 23.64 -20.28
N LEU A 377 9.54 23.81 -19.04
CA LEU A 377 10.20 25.03 -18.55
C LEU A 377 11.51 24.74 -17.82
N ASN A 378 12.39 25.70 -17.81
CA ASN A 378 13.47 25.75 -16.81
C ASN A 378 12.90 26.36 -15.52
N VAL A 379 12.10 25.56 -14.76
CA VAL A 379 11.42 26.00 -13.54
C VAL A 379 12.36 26.70 -12.54
N PRO A 380 13.59 26.19 -12.24
CA PRO A 380 14.51 26.88 -11.35
C PRO A 380 14.88 28.31 -11.82
N GLN A 381 15.00 28.51 -13.13
CA GLN A 381 15.30 29.84 -13.68
C GLN A 381 14.06 30.74 -13.64
N VAL A 382 12.88 30.23 -14.04
CA VAL A 382 11.63 30.99 -14.02
C VAL A 382 11.32 31.51 -12.63
N LEU A 383 11.41 30.65 -11.60
CA LEU A 383 11.15 31.06 -10.23
C LEU A 383 12.20 32.06 -9.71
N HIS A 384 13.45 31.86 -10.06
CA HIS A 384 14.53 32.80 -9.73
C HIS A 384 14.27 34.18 -10.32
N ASP A 385 13.94 34.27 -11.61
CA ASP A 385 13.68 35.53 -12.32
C ASP A 385 12.46 36.27 -11.73
N LEU A 386 11.42 35.52 -11.34
CA LEU A 386 10.25 36.10 -10.67
C LEU A 386 10.62 36.66 -9.28
N LEU A 387 11.38 35.89 -8.48
CA LEU A 387 11.81 36.32 -7.15
C LEU A 387 12.72 37.58 -7.22
N GLU A 388 13.62 37.63 -8.20
CA GLU A 388 14.44 38.80 -8.45
C GLU A 388 13.61 40.02 -8.93
N LYS A 389 12.70 39.80 -9.89
CA LYS A 389 11.81 40.84 -10.44
C LYS A 389 11.04 41.55 -9.34
N TYR A 390 10.49 40.77 -8.39
CA TYR A 390 9.67 41.34 -7.30
C TYR A 390 10.45 41.52 -5.98
N GLN A 391 11.76 41.26 -5.97
CA GLN A 391 12.63 41.43 -4.80
C GLN A 391 12.12 40.66 -3.57
N VAL A 392 11.68 39.43 -3.76
CA VAL A 392 11.23 38.51 -2.70
C VAL A 392 12.37 37.56 -2.33
N PRO A 393 12.76 37.47 -1.04
CA PRO A 393 13.77 36.48 -0.63
C PRO A 393 13.32 35.03 -0.93
N PRO A 394 14.19 34.21 -1.51
CA PRO A 394 13.84 32.83 -1.89
C PRO A 394 13.33 31.96 -0.74
N THR A 395 13.72 32.28 0.50
CA THR A 395 13.32 31.55 1.72
C THR A 395 11.82 31.59 2.01
N TYR A 396 11.07 32.48 1.38
CA TYR A 396 9.61 32.52 1.48
C TYR A 396 8.88 31.61 0.49
N LEU A 397 9.63 30.96 -0.42
CA LEU A 397 9.06 30.05 -1.42
C LEU A 397 9.57 28.62 -1.21
N THR A 398 8.66 27.65 -1.29
CA THR A 398 8.98 26.22 -1.32
C THR A 398 8.41 25.60 -2.61
N ALA A 399 9.20 24.84 -3.35
CA ALA A 399 8.73 24.09 -4.51
C ALA A 399 8.36 22.66 -4.08
N GLU A 400 7.12 22.25 -4.33
CA GLU A 400 6.65 20.87 -4.09
C GLU A 400 6.72 20.09 -5.38
N LEU A 401 7.62 19.10 -5.44
CA LEU A 401 7.85 18.24 -6.59
C LEU A 401 7.18 16.88 -6.34
N ASP A 402 6.37 16.42 -7.29
CA ASP A 402 5.69 15.13 -7.19
C ASP A 402 6.71 13.98 -7.12
N ALA A 403 6.55 13.11 -6.15
CA ALA A 403 7.40 11.95 -5.91
C ALA A 403 7.44 10.98 -7.10
N SER A 404 6.36 10.88 -7.90
CA SER A 404 6.33 10.06 -9.12
C SER A 404 7.31 10.54 -10.18
N THR A 405 7.68 11.82 -10.17
CA THR A 405 8.70 12.37 -11.08
C THR A 405 10.07 11.78 -10.78
N TYR A 406 10.40 11.56 -9.51
CA TYR A 406 11.64 10.88 -9.12
C TYR A 406 11.69 9.40 -9.53
N LEU A 407 10.52 8.76 -9.68
CA LEU A 407 10.44 7.38 -10.17
C LEU A 407 10.58 7.31 -11.69
N SER A 408 9.98 8.24 -12.41
CA SER A 408 9.86 8.19 -13.88
C SER A 408 10.95 8.97 -14.64
N ALA A 409 11.55 10.00 -14.01
CA ALA A 409 12.53 10.91 -14.60
C ALA A 409 13.55 11.39 -13.56
N ARG A 410 14.15 10.45 -12.84
CA ARG A 410 14.98 10.68 -11.65
C ARG A 410 16.06 11.74 -11.83
N ASP A 411 16.93 11.56 -12.83
CA ASP A 411 18.08 12.46 -13.04
C ASP A 411 17.62 13.90 -13.30
N PHE A 412 16.49 14.04 -13.96
CA PHE A 412 15.91 15.33 -14.27
C PHE A 412 15.31 15.99 -13.01
N ALA A 413 14.60 15.23 -12.20
CA ALA A 413 14.07 15.71 -10.92
C ALA A 413 15.18 16.14 -9.96
N LEU A 414 16.24 15.34 -9.83
CA LEU A 414 17.41 15.65 -9.00
C LEU A 414 18.17 16.89 -9.48
N GLN A 415 18.29 17.08 -10.81
CA GLN A 415 18.92 18.27 -11.38
C GLN A 415 18.10 19.54 -11.08
N ALA A 416 16.77 19.46 -11.25
CA ALA A 416 15.87 20.58 -10.95
C ALA A 416 15.92 20.94 -9.44
N GLU A 417 15.86 19.94 -8.57
CA GLU A 417 15.99 20.09 -7.12
C GLU A 417 17.31 20.80 -6.75
N ALA A 418 18.45 20.30 -7.26
CA ALA A 418 19.75 20.90 -6.98
C ALA A 418 19.83 22.36 -7.43
N GLN A 419 19.28 22.70 -8.59
CA GLN A 419 19.26 24.06 -9.10
C GLN A 419 18.33 24.99 -8.29
N LEU A 420 17.18 24.51 -7.82
CA LEU A 420 16.29 25.25 -6.92
C LEU A 420 17.01 25.57 -5.60
N LYS A 421 17.64 24.58 -4.99
CA LYS A 421 18.40 24.76 -3.73
C LYS A 421 19.61 25.69 -3.88
N GLN A 422 20.34 25.62 -4.98
CA GLN A 422 21.42 26.58 -5.27
C GLN A 422 20.94 28.03 -5.32
N ARG A 423 19.67 28.25 -5.67
CA ARG A 423 19.03 29.57 -5.69
C ARG A 423 18.35 29.93 -4.36
N GLY A 424 18.49 29.10 -3.32
CA GLY A 424 17.94 29.32 -1.99
C GLY A 424 16.45 28.99 -1.85
N ILE A 425 15.84 28.34 -2.86
CA ILE A 425 14.45 27.89 -2.81
C ILE A 425 14.40 26.52 -2.14
N CYS A 426 13.56 26.37 -1.10
CA CYS A 426 13.34 25.08 -0.44
C CYS A 426 12.60 24.11 -1.35
N VAL A 427 12.86 22.81 -1.20
CA VAL A 427 12.20 21.75 -1.98
C VAL A 427 11.55 20.75 -1.06
N THR A 428 10.29 20.42 -1.34
CA THR A 428 9.54 19.33 -0.72
C THR A 428 9.21 18.28 -1.77
N ILE A 429 9.43 17.00 -1.45
CA ILE A 429 8.95 15.89 -2.26
C ILE A 429 7.54 15.55 -1.80
N ASP A 430 6.53 15.75 -2.66
CA ASP A 430 5.12 15.49 -2.35
C ASP A 430 4.67 14.10 -2.82
N GLY A 431 3.77 13.48 -2.05
CA GLY A 431 3.15 12.20 -2.39
C GLY A 431 4.00 10.96 -2.08
N PHE A 432 4.94 11.06 -1.14
CA PHE A 432 5.73 9.90 -0.72
C PHE A 432 4.85 8.86 -0.02
N ASN A 433 5.01 7.59 -0.39
CA ASN A 433 4.25 6.48 0.17
C ASN A 433 5.12 5.22 0.38
N LYS A 434 4.53 4.16 0.93
CA LYS A 434 5.23 2.91 1.26
C LYS A 434 5.92 2.23 0.07
N SER A 435 5.36 2.33 -1.14
CA SER A 435 5.96 1.72 -2.34
C SER A 435 7.29 2.36 -2.73
N MET A 436 7.58 3.53 -2.18
CA MET A 436 8.82 4.28 -2.39
C MET A 436 9.90 3.97 -1.34
N ILE A 437 9.57 3.18 -0.32
CA ILE A 437 10.55 2.69 0.66
C ILE A 437 11.57 1.81 -0.08
N GLY A 438 12.85 2.18 0.00
CA GLY A 438 13.93 1.49 -0.74
C GLY A 438 14.26 2.12 -2.10
N VAL A 439 13.41 3.00 -2.63
CA VAL A 439 13.83 3.90 -3.71
C VAL A 439 14.79 4.92 -3.10
N ASP A 440 16.01 4.92 -3.59
CA ASP A 440 17.07 5.74 -3.03
C ASP A 440 16.90 7.22 -3.45
N LEU A 441 15.97 7.90 -2.79
CA LEU A 441 15.79 9.35 -2.93
C LEU A 441 16.99 10.13 -2.37
N ALA A 442 17.82 9.46 -1.55
CA ALA A 442 18.94 10.04 -0.82
C ALA A 442 20.32 9.79 -1.43
N ASN A 443 20.44 8.84 -2.35
CA ASN A 443 21.73 8.51 -2.99
C ASN A 443 21.93 9.31 -4.30
N SER A 444 21.81 10.62 -4.23
CA SER A 444 22.41 11.41 -5.28
C SER A 444 23.90 11.58 -4.97
N THR A 445 24.75 11.20 -5.91
CA THR A 445 26.19 11.48 -5.93
C THR A 445 26.51 12.98 -5.79
N ALA A 446 25.50 13.83 -5.77
CA ALA A 446 25.59 15.29 -5.66
C ALA A 446 25.29 15.85 -4.25
N GLY A 447 24.99 15.00 -3.25
CA GLY A 447 24.76 15.47 -1.86
C GLY A 447 23.51 16.34 -1.67
N SER A 448 22.60 16.37 -2.64
CA SER A 448 21.35 17.13 -2.57
C SER A 448 20.24 16.19 -2.11
N MET A 449 19.70 16.47 -0.93
CA MET A 449 18.47 15.83 -0.41
C MET A 449 17.41 16.92 -0.31
N ALA A 450 16.18 16.60 -0.67
CA ALA A 450 15.05 17.50 -0.43
C ALA A 450 15.04 17.93 1.04
N ASP A 451 14.57 19.14 1.30
CA ASP A 451 14.52 19.67 2.66
C ASP A 451 13.44 18.97 3.48
N THR A 452 12.38 18.54 2.82
CA THR A 452 11.20 17.95 3.42
C THR A 452 10.58 16.91 2.49
N VAL A 453 9.98 15.88 3.07
CA VAL A 453 9.15 14.90 2.37
C VAL A 453 7.73 15.01 2.88
N LYS A 454 6.76 15.15 1.99
CA LYS A 454 5.34 15.27 2.30
C LYS A 454 4.64 13.93 2.04
N ILE A 455 3.93 13.45 3.04
CA ILE A 455 3.12 12.23 2.99
C ILE A 455 1.64 12.61 3.02
N ASP A 456 0.81 11.94 2.23
CA ASP A 456 -0.65 12.14 2.26
C ASP A 456 -1.35 10.96 2.93
N LEU A 457 -1.96 11.21 4.09
CA LEU A 457 -2.65 10.20 4.88
C LEU A 457 -3.83 9.56 4.16
N ARG A 458 -4.45 10.29 3.21
CA ARG A 458 -5.60 9.81 2.43
C ARG A 458 -5.23 8.72 1.44
N THR A 459 -3.96 8.66 1.02
CA THR A 459 -3.45 7.65 0.08
C THR A 459 -3.02 6.36 0.77
N MET A 460 -2.95 6.34 2.11
CA MET A 460 -2.52 5.18 2.89
C MET A 460 -3.65 4.16 3.04
N ASN A 461 -3.27 2.89 3.13
CA ASN A 461 -4.22 1.79 3.28
C ASN A 461 -4.95 1.86 4.62
N ARG A 462 -6.26 2.12 4.61
CA ARG A 462 -7.10 2.26 5.82
C ARG A 462 -7.06 1.04 6.75
N ASN A 463 -6.89 -0.17 6.21
CA ASN A 463 -6.85 -1.40 7.01
C ASN A 463 -5.55 -1.59 7.78
N ASN A 464 -4.44 -1.00 7.30
CA ASN A 464 -3.11 -1.11 7.91
C ASN A 464 -2.47 0.27 8.19
N TYR A 465 -3.29 1.30 8.17
CA TYR A 465 -2.90 2.71 8.25
C TYR A 465 -1.83 3.00 9.31
N LYS A 466 -2.04 2.51 10.55
CA LYS A 466 -1.11 2.81 11.66
C LYS A 466 0.27 2.18 11.47
N ALA A 467 0.33 0.96 10.96
CA ALA A 467 1.58 0.27 10.72
C ALA A 467 2.31 0.90 9.53
N GLU A 468 1.61 1.16 8.43
CA GLU A 468 2.16 1.79 7.24
C GLU A 468 2.73 3.18 7.55
N LEU A 469 1.99 4.01 8.29
CA LEU A 469 2.46 5.32 8.72
C LEU A 469 3.71 5.22 9.59
N THR A 470 3.74 4.26 10.53
CA THR A 470 4.91 4.04 11.39
C THR A 470 6.13 3.61 10.59
N ASP A 471 5.96 2.70 9.60
CA ASP A 471 7.04 2.24 8.73
C ASP A 471 7.62 3.38 7.90
N VAL A 472 6.75 4.18 7.26
CA VAL A 472 7.13 5.33 6.44
C VAL A 472 7.86 6.38 7.28
N LEU A 473 7.31 6.78 8.44
CA LEU A 473 7.91 7.78 9.30
C LEU A 473 9.25 7.31 9.89
N SER A 474 9.35 6.03 10.27
CA SER A 474 10.60 5.46 10.76
C SER A 474 11.67 5.43 9.65
N TYR A 475 11.30 5.07 8.43
CA TYR A 475 12.21 5.09 7.29
C TYR A 475 12.75 6.49 7.02
N LEU A 476 11.86 7.48 6.91
CA LEU A 476 12.24 8.87 6.64
C LEU A 476 13.07 9.48 7.79
N GLY A 477 12.70 9.21 9.04
CA GLY A 477 13.43 9.64 10.22
C GLY A 477 14.85 9.06 10.29
N ASN A 478 15.03 7.78 9.93
CA ASN A 478 16.35 7.14 9.86
C ASN A 478 17.24 7.74 8.76
N LYS A 479 16.65 8.36 7.75
CA LYS A 479 17.35 9.11 6.69
C LYS A 479 17.64 10.57 7.08
N GLY A 480 17.15 11.03 8.23
CA GLY A 480 17.31 12.41 8.69
C GLY A 480 16.46 13.43 7.93
N LEU A 481 15.42 12.98 7.21
CA LEU A 481 14.52 13.83 6.43
C LEU A 481 13.43 14.41 7.33
N ARG A 482 13.11 15.69 7.12
CA ARG A 482 11.95 16.32 7.73
C ARG A 482 10.68 15.79 7.05
N VAL A 483 9.65 15.52 7.84
CA VAL A 483 8.39 14.99 7.33
C VAL A 483 7.26 16.00 7.57
N GLU A 484 6.49 16.22 6.53
CA GLU A 484 5.25 16.98 6.51
C GLU A 484 4.09 16.02 6.20
N ALA A 485 2.99 16.14 6.93
CA ALA A 485 1.82 15.30 6.72
C ALA A 485 0.66 16.10 6.15
N ALA A 486 0.06 15.63 5.05
CA ALA A 486 -1.18 16.15 4.48
C ALA A 486 -2.35 15.22 4.79
N GLY A 487 -3.58 15.73 4.66
CA GLY A 487 -4.79 14.93 4.85
C GLY A 487 -5.09 14.58 6.30
N ILE A 488 -4.72 15.42 7.27
CA ILE A 488 -5.10 15.25 8.68
C ILE A 488 -6.60 15.56 8.81
N GLU A 489 -7.42 14.53 9.04
CA GLU A 489 -8.88 14.66 9.12
C GLU A 489 -9.43 14.43 10.54
N SER A 490 -8.62 13.92 11.46
CA SER A 490 -9.04 13.59 12.82
C SER A 490 -8.00 13.95 13.90
N PRO A 491 -8.45 14.09 15.17
CA PRO A 491 -7.54 14.20 16.31
C PRO A 491 -6.61 12.98 16.45
N GLU A 492 -7.08 11.81 16.06
CA GLU A 492 -6.36 10.53 16.11
C GLU A 492 -5.16 10.55 15.15
N ASP A 493 -5.35 11.06 13.93
CA ASP A 493 -4.28 11.23 12.94
C ASP A 493 -3.18 12.12 13.50
N MET A 494 -3.56 13.27 14.04
CA MET A 494 -2.62 14.21 14.63
C MET A 494 -1.83 13.59 15.79
N MET A 495 -2.49 12.83 16.69
CA MET A 495 -1.82 12.17 17.80
C MET A 495 -0.85 11.08 17.32
N LEU A 496 -1.25 10.33 16.30
CA LEU A 496 -0.42 9.28 15.72
C LEU A 496 0.85 9.85 15.06
N LEU A 497 0.69 10.92 14.28
CA LEU A 497 1.81 11.65 13.66
C LEU A 497 2.81 12.15 14.70
N ARG A 498 2.33 12.81 15.76
CA ARG A 498 3.18 13.33 16.84
C ARG A 498 3.95 12.22 17.56
N ARG A 499 3.30 11.08 17.85
CA ARG A 499 3.94 9.91 18.49
C ARG A 499 5.06 9.32 17.64
N ASN A 500 4.95 9.42 16.33
CA ASN A 500 5.96 8.94 15.38
C ASN A 500 6.95 10.04 14.94
N GLY A 501 7.00 11.18 15.64
CA GLY A 501 7.99 12.23 15.43
C GLY A 501 7.71 13.20 14.30
N CYS A 502 6.55 13.13 13.64
CA CYS A 502 6.13 14.13 12.67
C CYS A 502 5.70 15.42 13.39
N THR A 503 6.29 16.54 13.00
CA THR A 503 6.09 17.82 13.67
C THR A 503 5.33 18.85 12.85
N CYS A 504 5.19 18.64 11.53
CA CYS A 504 4.50 19.55 10.63
C CYS A 504 3.38 18.85 9.87
N GLY A 505 2.25 19.53 9.70
CA GLY A 505 1.15 18.95 8.93
C GLY A 505 0.02 19.92 8.61
N GLN A 506 -0.83 19.49 7.67
CA GLN A 506 -2.01 20.19 7.18
C GLN A 506 -3.18 19.23 6.98
N GLY A 507 -4.40 19.72 6.98
CA GLY A 507 -5.60 18.94 6.74
C GLY A 507 -6.85 19.62 7.27
N PHE A 508 -8.01 19.11 6.90
CA PHE A 508 -9.30 19.73 7.22
C PHE A 508 -9.60 19.79 8.72
N TYR A 509 -9.02 18.88 9.49
CA TYR A 509 -9.11 18.96 10.95
C TYR A 509 -8.41 20.21 11.53
N LEU A 510 -7.36 20.69 10.86
CA LEU A 510 -6.61 21.89 11.30
C LEU A 510 -7.16 23.15 10.65
N SER A 511 -7.23 23.18 9.32
CA SER A 511 -7.82 24.25 8.51
C SER A 511 -8.07 23.75 7.09
N GLU A 512 -9.19 24.17 6.51
CA GLU A 512 -9.40 24.09 5.07
C GLU A 512 -8.54 25.13 4.34
N PRO A 513 -8.34 24.99 3.01
CA PRO A 513 -7.79 26.07 2.18
C PRO A 513 -8.68 27.32 2.26
N VAL A 514 -8.09 28.47 2.58
CA VAL A 514 -8.81 29.71 2.82
C VAL A 514 -8.31 30.82 1.89
N ALA A 515 -9.17 31.80 1.62
CA ALA A 515 -8.80 32.99 0.90
C ALA A 515 -7.83 33.88 1.74
N PHE A 516 -7.11 34.77 1.09
CA PHE A 516 -6.07 35.62 1.72
C PHE A 516 -6.53 36.35 2.97
N ASP A 517 -7.67 37.03 2.90
CA ASP A 517 -8.20 37.81 4.00
C ASP A 517 -8.52 36.98 5.25
N VAL A 518 -8.89 35.74 5.06
CA VAL A 518 -9.09 34.76 6.14
C VAL A 518 -7.75 34.26 6.66
N TYR A 519 -6.79 33.99 5.75
CA TYR A 519 -5.46 33.51 6.11
C TYR A 519 -4.68 34.53 6.94
N GLU A 520 -4.72 35.82 6.57
CA GLU A 520 -4.10 36.90 7.33
C GLU A 520 -4.66 36.99 8.77
N LYS A 521 -5.97 36.79 8.93
CA LYS A 521 -6.61 36.74 10.26
C LYS A 521 -6.12 35.56 11.09
N LEU A 522 -5.90 34.39 10.46
CA LEU A 522 -5.36 33.23 11.13
C LEU A 522 -3.91 33.43 11.59
N LEU A 523 -3.11 34.18 10.84
CA LEU A 523 -1.76 34.57 11.23
C LEU A 523 -1.71 35.63 12.35
N GLY A 524 -2.86 36.21 12.72
CA GLY A 524 -2.92 37.30 13.69
C GLY A 524 -2.44 38.64 13.13
N ILE A 525 -2.32 38.76 11.83
CA ILE A 525 -2.03 40.01 11.14
C ILE A 525 -3.30 40.87 11.22
N LYS A 526 -3.22 42.02 11.93
CA LYS A 526 -4.34 42.96 12.03
C LYS A 526 -4.56 43.59 10.67
N GLY A 527 -5.65 43.19 9.99
CA GLY A 527 -6.06 43.84 8.76
C GLY A 527 -6.21 45.36 8.96
N HIS A 528 -5.60 46.16 8.12
CA HIS A 528 -5.95 47.56 8.00
C HIS A 528 -7.40 47.62 7.47
N GLN A 529 -8.29 48.25 8.24
CA GLN A 529 -9.58 48.67 7.73
C GLN A 529 -9.31 49.67 6.57
N VAL A 530 -9.77 49.28 5.39
CA VAL A 530 -9.92 50.20 4.27
C VAL A 530 -11.23 50.94 4.43
#